data_921d3827b38cd9c07b49b7aba500b7ac
#
_entry.id   921d3827b38cd9c07b49b7aba500b7ac
#
_cell.length_a   1.000
_cell.length_b   1.000
_cell.length_c   1.000
_cell.angle_alpha   90.00
_cell.angle_beta   90.00
_cell.angle_gamma   90.00
#
_symmetry.space_group_name_H-M   'P 1'
#
loop_
_entity.id
_entity.type
_entity.pdbx_description
1 polymer ?
#
loop_
_entity_poly.entity_id
_entity_poly.type
_entity_poly.pdbx_seq_one_letter_code
_entity_poly.pdbx_strand_id
1 'polypeptide(L)'
;MKFDAKNYVIQAHDDPVEIEAAAWNALLDSQDAPTPFLRHEYLSAMHRSRSAVAETGWAPAWLTVKQQGALIAACALYLKSHSYGEYVFDWAWADAYQRHGLAYYPKLLGAVPFTPGGAERLWWLLTTKEYVPAL
;
A
#
# COMPACT_ATOMS: atom_id res chain seq x y z
N MET A 1 -20.87 7.67 -15.57
CA MET A 1 -21.05 6.61 -14.57
C MET A 1 -21.33 7.26 -13.22
N LYS A 2 -22.50 7.07 -12.65
CA LYS A 2 -22.77 7.58 -11.30
C LYS A 2 -22.14 6.61 -10.31
N PHE A 3 -21.13 7.05 -9.58
CA PHE A 3 -20.63 6.30 -8.44
C PHE A 3 -21.70 6.30 -7.34
N ASP A 4 -22.30 5.16 -7.12
CA ASP A 4 -23.19 4.97 -5.98
C ASP A 4 -22.34 4.67 -4.74
N ALA A 5 -22.04 5.70 -3.98
CA ALA A 5 -21.21 5.62 -2.77
C ALA A 5 -21.75 4.68 -1.69
N LYS A 6 -22.99 4.19 -1.85
CA LYS A 6 -23.67 3.36 -0.86
C LYS A 6 -23.26 1.88 -0.89
N ASN A 7 -22.51 1.44 -1.90
CA ASN A 7 -22.21 0.01 -2.11
C ASN A 7 -20.73 -0.37 -1.92
N TYR A 8 -19.89 0.55 -1.47
CA TYR A 8 -18.47 0.29 -1.24
C TYR A 8 -18.17 0.11 0.24
N VAL A 9 -17.38 -0.91 0.56
CA VAL A 9 -16.80 -1.11 1.89
C VAL A 9 -15.30 -0.89 1.78
N ILE A 10 -14.80 0.14 2.48
CA ILE A 10 -13.37 0.42 2.58
C ILE A 10 -12.91 -0.09 3.94
N GLN A 11 -11.85 -0.89 3.95
CA GLN A 11 -11.30 -1.47 5.16
C GLN A 11 -9.78 -1.33 5.18
N ALA A 12 -9.24 -0.98 6.35
CA ALA A 12 -7.81 -1.02 6.62
C ALA A 12 -7.45 -2.33 7.35
N HIS A 13 -6.32 -2.91 6.99
CA HIS A 13 -5.80 -4.15 7.56
C HIS A 13 -4.40 -3.92 8.07
N ASP A 14 -4.12 -4.36 9.28
CA ASP A 14 -2.79 -4.36 9.88
C ASP A 14 -2.08 -5.74 9.77
N ASP A 15 -2.81 -6.76 9.34
CA ASP A 15 -2.29 -8.08 9.03
C ASP A 15 -2.67 -8.48 7.58
N PRO A 16 -1.68 -8.66 6.68
CA PRO A 16 -1.93 -9.13 5.31
C PRO A 16 -2.69 -10.45 5.21
N VAL A 17 -2.61 -11.31 6.24
CA VAL A 17 -3.29 -12.61 6.28
C VAL A 17 -4.82 -12.48 6.24
N GLU A 18 -5.36 -11.36 6.69
CA GLU A 18 -6.80 -11.07 6.63
C GLU A 18 -7.33 -10.88 5.21
N ILE A 19 -6.43 -10.65 4.24
CA ILE A 19 -6.78 -10.41 2.84
C ILE A 19 -6.57 -11.70 2.05
N GLU A 20 -7.60 -12.11 1.33
CA GLU A 20 -7.52 -13.30 0.49
C GLU A 20 -6.47 -13.13 -0.63
N ALA A 21 -5.44 -14.00 -0.63
CA ALA A 21 -4.34 -13.92 -1.56
C ALA A 21 -4.79 -14.05 -3.03
N ALA A 22 -5.74 -14.93 -3.31
CA ALA A 22 -6.26 -15.13 -4.67
C ALA A 22 -6.94 -13.86 -5.21
N ALA A 23 -7.76 -13.19 -4.40
CA ALA A 23 -8.45 -11.97 -4.80
C ALA A 23 -7.46 -10.81 -5.01
N TRP A 24 -6.48 -10.65 -4.13
CA TRP A 24 -5.40 -9.66 -4.28
C TRP A 24 -4.60 -9.89 -5.56
N ASN A 25 -4.14 -11.13 -5.77
CA ASN A 25 -3.33 -11.47 -6.93
C ASN A 25 -4.11 -11.35 -8.25
N ALA A 26 -5.42 -11.60 -8.25
CA ALA A 26 -6.27 -11.39 -9.42
C ALA A 26 -6.31 -9.91 -9.84
N LEU A 27 -6.36 -8.97 -8.88
CA LEU A 27 -6.23 -7.54 -9.18
C LEU A 27 -4.86 -7.21 -9.75
N LEU A 28 -3.79 -7.77 -9.18
CA LEU A 28 -2.43 -7.56 -9.68
C LEU A 28 -2.28 -8.08 -11.11
N ASP A 29 -2.75 -9.30 -11.37
CA ASP A 29 -2.64 -9.94 -12.69
C ASP A 29 -3.47 -9.21 -13.77
N SER A 30 -4.45 -8.41 -13.38
CA SER A 30 -5.23 -7.57 -14.30
C SER A 30 -4.51 -6.28 -14.72
N GLN A 31 -3.39 -5.94 -14.11
CA GLN A 31 -2.61 -4.75 -14.45
C GLN A 31 -1.82 -4.97 -15.75
N ASP A 32 -1.51 -3.88 -16.47
CA ASP A 32 -0.75 -3.96 -17.73
C ASP A 32 0.70 -4.41 -17.53
N ALA A 33 1.29 -4.12 -16.38
CA ALA A 33 2.65 -4.49 -16.01
C ALA A 33 2.69 -4.99 -14.55
N PRO A 34 2.19 -6.20 -14.28
CA PRO A 34 2.21 -6.75 -12.93
C PRO A 34 3.65 -6.99 -12.47
N THR A 35 3.96 -6.59 -11.25
CA THR A 35 5.27 -6.83 -10.63
C THR A 35 5.20 -7.95 -9.60
N PRO A 36 6.20 -8.85 -9.53
CA PRO A 36 6.23 -9.90 -8.52
C PRO A 36 6.34 -9.36 -7.09
N PHE A 37 6.86 -8.15 -6.92
CA PHE A 37 7.04 -7.52 -5.62
C PHE A 37 5.73 -7.03 -4.96
N LEU A 38 4.63 -6.99 -5.70
CA LEU A 38 3.29 -6.71 -5.18
C LEU A 38 2.43 -7.97 -4.98
N ARG A 39 2.96 -9.14 -5.26
CA ARG A 39 2.22 -10.37 -4.96
C ARG A 39 1.95 -10.51 -3.48
N HIS A 40 0.76 -10.99 -3.15
CA HIS A 40 0.35 -11.18 -1.76
C HIS A 40 1.35 -12.04 -0.98
N GLU A 41 1.89 -13.07 -1.61
CA GLU A 41 2.86 -13.99 -1.00
C GLU A 41 4.17 -13.27 -0.63
N TYR A 42 4.66 -12.39 -1.51
CA TYR A 42 5.86 -11.61 -1.25
C TYR A 42 5.66 -10.64 -0.07
N LEU A 43 4.60 -9.84 -0.11
CA LEU A 43 4.30 -8.86 0.92
C LEU A 43 3.98 -9.54 2.27
N SER A 44 3.28 -10.67 2.23
CA SER A 44 3.00 -11.47 3.44
C SER A 44 4.26 -12.12 4.00
N ALA A 45 5.21 -12.53 3.16
CA ALA A 45 6.50 -13.05 3.61
C ALA A 45 7.30 -11.98 4.36
N MET A 46 7.29 -10.73 3.88
CA MET A 46 7.91 -9.58 4.55
C MET A 46 7.28 -9.32 5.94
N HIS A 47 5.98 -9.50 6.06
CA HIS A 47 5.29 -9.37 7.33
C HIS A 47 5.61 -10.54 8.28
N ARG A 48 5.48 -11.78 7.81
CA ARG A 48 5.73 -13.00 8.61
C ARG A 48 7.18 -13.14 9.06
N SER A 49 8.13 -12.74 8.23
CA SER A 49 9.56 -12.71 8.61
C SER A 49 9.88 -11.59 9.59
N ARG A 50 8.90 -10.73 9.91
CA ARG A 50 9.05 -9.52 10.73
C ARG A 50 10.02 -8.49 10.15
N SER A 51 10.25 -8.52 8.84
CA SER A 51 11.05 -7.52 8.14
C SER A 51 10.29 -6.21 7.93
N ALA A 52 8.97 -6.29 7.66
CA ALA A 52 8.09 -5.14 7.48
C ALA A 52 6.92 -5.22 8.47
N VAL A 53 7.16 -4.76 9.68
CA VAL A 53 6.22 -4.73 10.82
C VAL A 53 6.38 -3.42 11.60
N ALA A 54 5.49 -3.17 12.55
CA ALA A 54 5.51 -1.94 13.34
C ALA A 54 6.87 -1.73 14.06
N GLU A 55 7.45 -2.80 14.60
CA GLU A 55 8.72 -2.76 15.34
C GLU A 55 9.92 -2.38 14.45
N THR A 56 9.83 -2.64 13.15
CA THR A 56 10.84 -2.22 12.17
C THR A 56 10.52 -0.89 11.51
N GLY A 57 9.47 -0.22 11.98
CA GLY A 57 9.01 1.05 11.42
C GLY A 57 8.19 0.93 10.14
N TRP A 58 7.68 -0.25 9.82
CA TRP A 58 6.85 -0.57 8.67
C TRP A 58 5.51 -1.19 9.10
N ALA A 59 4.70 -0.45 9.86
CA ALA A 59 3.41 -0.97 10.30
C ALA A 59 2.45 -1.09 9.10
N PRO A 60 1.95 -2.29 8.76
CA PRO A 60 0.99 -2.45 7.69
C PRO A 60 -0.28 -1.63 7.94
N ALA A 61 -0.77 -0.98 6.90
CA ALA A 61 -2.04 -0.25 6.87
C ALA A 61 -2.68 -0.46 5.49
N TRP A 62 -2.81 -1.72 5.07
CA TRP A 62 -3.29 -2.06 3.75
C TRP A 62 -4.76 -1.72 3.60
N LEU A 63 -5.11 -1.05 2.52
CA LEU A 63 -6.49 -0.71 2.22
C LEU A 63 -7.07 -1.70 1.21
N THR A 64 -8.31 -2.09 1.46
CA THR A 64 -9.13 -2.83 0.51
C THR A 64 -10.44 -2.10 0.27
N VAL A 65 -10.94 -2.19 -0.95
CA VAL A 65 -12.27 -1.72 -1.33
C VAL A 65 -13.04 -2.89 -1.88
N LYS A 66 -14.16 -3.19 -1.28
CA LYS A 66 -15.09 -4.23 -1.74
C LYS A 66 -16.38 -3.61 -2.24
N GLN A 67 -16.94 -4.20 -3.28
CA GLN A 67 -18.28 -3.90 -3.76
C GLN A 67 -19.06 -5.20 -3.87
N GLN A 68 -20.21 -5.28 -3.21
CA GLN A 68 -21.04 -6.50 -3.15
C GLN A 68 -20.22 -7.74 -2.73
N GLY A 69 -19.29 -7.58 -1.80
CA GLY A 69 -18.41 -8.62 -1.30
C GLY A 69 -17.18 -8.94 -2.17
N ALA A 70 -17.12 -8.46 -3.40
CA ALA A 70 -15.97 -8.64 -4.28
C ALA A 70 -14.89 -7.58 -4.03
N LEU A 71 -13.62 -8.00 -3.98
CA LEU A 71 -12.49 -7.09 -3.90
C LEU A 71 -12.27 -6.41 -5.26
N ILE A 72 -12.45 -5.08 -5.32
CA ILE A 72 -12.33 -4.31 -6.56
C ILE A 72 -11.12 -3.38 -6.58
N ALA A 73 -10.59 -3.03 -5.42
CA ALA A 73 -9.38 -2.23 -5.33
C ALA A 73 -8.61 -2.58 -4.04
N ALA A 74 -7.31 -2.45 -4.09
CA ALA A 74 -6.43 -2.65 -2.95
C ALA A 74 -5.17 -1.82 -3.06
N CYS A 75 -4.58 -1.46 -1.92
CA CYS A 75 -3.34 -0.71 -1.86
C CYS A 75 -2.50 -1.16 -0.66
N ALA A 76 -1.24 -1.52 -0.90
CA ALA A 76 -0.30 -1.83 0.16
C ALA A 76 0.27 -0.52 0.73
N LEU A 77 -0.25 -0.07 1.84
CA LEU A 77 0.22 1.09 2.59
C LEU A 77 0.92 0.66 3.87
N TYR A 78 1.85 1.49 4.31
CA TYR A 78 2.57 1.31 5.56
C TYR A 78 2.60 2.62 6.34
N LEU A 79 2.32 2.52 7.63
CA LEU A 79 2.56 3.63 8.54
C LEU A 79 4.03 3.56 8.98
N LYS A 80 4.80 4.56 8.58
CA LYS A 80 6.25 4.61 8.77
C LYS A 80 6.62 5.47 9.95
N SER A 81 7.43 4.93 10.86
CA SER A 81 8.00 5.69 11.99
C SER A 81 9.35 6.34 11.66
N HIS A 82 9.96 6.00 10.53
CA HIS A 82 11.21 6.55 10.00
C HIS A 82 11.30 6.28 8.49
N SER A 83 12.31 6.83 7.80
CA SER A 83 12.46 6.70 6.34
C SER A 83 13.46 5.60 5.91
N TYR A 84 13.89 4.73 6.82
CA TYR A 84 14.76 3.61 6.45
C TYR A 84 14.01 2.56 5.62
N GLY A 85 14.75 1.97 4.65
CA GLY A 85 14.20 0.97 3.73
C GLY A 85 13.40 1.55 2.57
N GLU A 86 13.35 2.88 2.47
CA GLU A 86 12.80 3.61 1.33
C GLU A 86 13.94 4.02 0.39
N TYR A 87 13.68 3.99 -0.92
CA TYR A 87 14.68 4.44 -1.90
C TYR A 87 14.58 5.91 -2.26
N VAL A 88 13.48 6.55 -1.87
CA VAL A 88 13.32 8.01 -1.96
C VAL A 88 13.55 8.57 -0.57
N PHE A 89 14.63 9.31 -0.41
CA PHE A 89 15.00 9.91 0.88
C PHE A 89 14.30 11.27 1.04
N ASP A 90 13.52 11.39 2.07
CA ASP A 90 12.76 12.59 2.41
C ASP A 90 13.27 13.32 3.67
N TRP A 91 14.56 13.16 3.95
CA TRP A 91 15.21 13.77 5.12
C TRP A 91 15.03 15.29 5.19
N ALA A 92 15.06 15.97 4.04
CA ALA A 92 14.86 17.41 3.97
C ALA A 92 13.45 17.82 4.42
N TRP A 93 12.43 17.00 4.10
CA TRP A 93 11.06 17.24 4.57
C TRP A 93 10.92 16.99 6.06
N ALA A 94 11.50 15.92 6.58
CA ALA A 94 11.48 15.60 8.00
C ALA A 94 12.16 16.72 8.82
N ASP A 95 13.30 17.24 8.35
CA ASP A 95 14.00 18.35 8.96
C ASP A 95 13.21 19.67 8.89
N ALA A 96 12.57 19.96 7.77
CA ALA A 96 11.71 21.12 7.62
C ALA A 96 10.52 21.11 8.61
N TYR A 97 9.85 19.96 8.76
CA TYR A 97 8.78 19.78 9.74
C TYR A 97 9.29 20.01 11.16
N GLN A 98 10.44 19.43 11.51
CA GLN A 98 11.04 19.58 12.82
C GLN A 98 11.37 21.06 13.14
N ARG A 99 11.94 21.80 12.17
CA ARG A 99 12.23 23.23 12.33
C ARG A 99 10.98 24.07 12.58
N HIS A 100 9.83 23.62 12.08
CA HIS A 100 8.54 24.27 12.29
C HIS A 100 7.76 23.74 13.50
N GLY A 101 8.37 22.87 14.32
CA GLY A 101 7.71 22.28 15.49
C GLY A 101 6.62 21.27 15.16
N LEU A 102 6.63 20.71 13.92
CA LEU A 102 5.65 19.75 13.45
C LEU A 102 6.25 18.33 13.43
N ALA A 103 5.42 17.34 13.72
CA ALA A 103 5.81 15.94 13.60
C ALA A 103 5.68 15.49 12.14
N TYR A 104 6.77 14.99 11.57
CA TYR A 104 6.77 14.36 10.24
C TYR A 104 6.37 12.89 10.30
N TYR A 105 6.79 12.21 11.33
CA TYR A 105 6.44 10.81 11.58
C TYR A 105 5.36 10.69 12.66
N PRO A 106 4.51 9.65 12.58
CA PRO A 106 4.43 8.65 11.54
C PRO A 106 3.87 9.23 10.22
N LYS A 107 4.34 8.72 9.09
CA LYS A 107 3.83 9.05 7.75
C LYS A 107 3.23 7.82 7.08
N LEU A 108 2.27 8.02 6.19
CA LEU A 108 1.69 6.96 5.38
C LEU A 108 2.46 6.85 4.06
N LEU A 109 2.93 5.65 3.74
CA LEU A 109 3.74 5.38 2.55
C LEU A 109 3.11 4.25 1.72
N GLY A 110 2.90 4.50 0.42
CA GLY A 110 2.56 3.48 -0.57
C GLY A 110 3.83 3.05 -1.31
N ALA A 111 4.47 1.97 -0.86
CA ALA A 111 5.69 1.45 -1.49
C ALA A 111 5.86 -0.03 -1.17
N VAL A 112 6.66 -0.72 -2.00
CA VAL A 112 7.15 -2.06 -1.69
C VAL A 112 8.34 -1.93 -0.72
N PRO A 113 8.31 -2.58 0.46
CA PRO A 113 9.38 -2.49 1.43
C PRO A 113 10.73 -2.95 0.85
N PHE A 114 11.79 -2.20 1.12
CA PHE A 114 13.18 -2.55 0.78
C PHE A 114 13.43 -2.85 -0.71
N THR A 115 12.60 -2.35 -1.62
CA THR A 115 12.65 -2.66 -3.04
C THR A 115 12.79 -1.39 -3.86
N PRO A 116 13.87 -1.25 -4.70
CA PRO A 116 14.09 -0.05 -5.50
C PRO A 116 13.14 0.05 -6.71
N GLY A 117 12.64 -1.08 -7.19
CA GLY A 117 11.75 -1.12 -8.34
C GLY A 117 10.37 -0.60 -8.00
N GLY A 118 9.96 0.49 -8.64
CA GLY A 118 8.64 1.07 -8.44
C GLY A 118 8.64 2.41 -7.71
N ALA A 119 9.79 2.93 -7.29
CA ALA A 119 9.91 4.29 -6.76
C ALA A 119 9.41 5.37 -7.75
N GLU A 120 9.36 5.05 -9.02
CA GLU A 120 8.85 5.92 -10.09
C GLU A 120 7.33 5.99 -10.16
N ARG A 121 6.61 5.10 -9.46
CA ARG A 121 5.14 5.06 -9.44
C ARG A 121 4.65 5.00 -8.01
N LEU A 122 4.43 6.14 -7.42
CA LEU A 122 3.84 6.35 -6.09
C LEU A 122 2.40 5.79 -5.93
N TRP A 123 1.87 5.08 -6.93
CA TRP A 123 0.47 4.66 -6.99
C TRP A 123 0.35 3.16 -7.26
N TRP A 124 0.64 2.36 -6.26
CA TRP A 124 0.37 0.92 -6.29
C TRP A 124 -1.07 0.63 -5.84
N LEU A 125 -2.03 1.28 -6.53
CA LEU A 125 -3.42 0.93 -6.39
C LEU A 125 -3.74 -0.20 -7.35
N LEU A 126 -4.07 -1.36 -6.83
CA LEU A 126 -4.60 -2.48 -7.60
C LEU A 126 -6.11 -2.25 -7.77
N THR A 127 -6.57 -2.10 -8.99
CA THR A 127 -7.98 -1.92 -9.30
C THR A 127 -8.41 -2.81 -10.45
N THR A 128 -9.69 -3.12 -10.53
CA THR A 128 -10.25 -3.71 -11.74
C THR A 128 -10.24 -2.67 -12.87
N LYS A 129 -9.97 -3.09 -14.10
CA LYS A 129 -9.86 -2.18 -15.27
C LYS A 129 -11.10 -1.31 -15.50
N GLU A 130 -12.26 -1.75 -15.03
CA GLU A 130 -13.51 -1.02 -15.16
C GLU A 130 -13.60 0.24 -14.30
N TYR A 131 -12.72 0.38 -13.30
CA TYR A 131 -12.73 1.45 -12.31
C TYR A 131 -11.58 2.44 -12.44
N VAL A 132 -10.72 2.31 -13.45
CA VAL A 132 -9.68 3.31 -13.72
C VAL A 132 -10.35 4.52 -14.35
N PRO A 133 -10.54 5.64 -13.62
CA PRO A 133 -10.97 6.87 -14.25
C PRO A 133 -9.90 7.27 -15.28
N ALA A 134 -10.31 7.57 -16.48
CA ALA A 134 -9.44 8.22 -17.44
C ALA A 134 -9.00 9.57 -16.81
N LEU A 135 -7.73 9.65 -16.43
CA LEU A 135 -7.08 10.90 -16.03
C LEU A 135 -6.81 11.74 -17.27
#